data_9889e9df7848eebd95ca2f3955c86a13
#
_entry.id   9889e9df7848eebd95ca2f3955c86a13
#
_cell.length_a   1.000
_cell.length_b   1.000
_cell.length_c   1.000
_cell.angle_alpha   90.00
_cell.angle_beta   90.00
_cell.angle_gamma   90.00
#
_symmetry.space_group_name_H-M   'P 1'
#
loop_
_entity.id
_entity.type
_entity.pdbx_description
1 polymer ?
#
loop_
_entity_poly.entity_id
_entity_poly.type
_entity_poly.pdbx_seq_one_letter_code
_entity_poly.pdbx_strand_id
1 'polypeptide(L)'
;MVFHFDHMHLDYDENGKYPKTRVKLTDLKRVMTEWQEKMHACNGWNSLYWSNHDQARAVTRFGNESPAYRVISAKMLGTVLHMMQGTPYIFEGEELGMTNAFFDKIEDYRDLEAIDIFKDFTGRKGFSEKDTLELLRLKSRDNAR
;
A
#
# COMPACT_ATOMS: atom_id res chain seq x y z
N MET A 1 8.81 3.43 20.73
CA MET A 1 7.90 3.58 19.60
C MET A 1 8.53 2.93 18.38
N VAL A 2 7.78 2.11 17.64
CA VAL A 2 8.30 1.27 16.54
C VAL A 2 7.39 1.35 15.32
N PHE A 3 7.97 1.54 14.12
CA PHE A 3 7.33 1.24 12.85
C PHE A 3 7.54 -0.22 12.50
N HIS A 4 6.49 -0.92 12.12
CA HIS A 4 6.58 -2.27 11.55
C HIS A 4 6.10 -2.27 10.10
N PHE A 5 6.57 -3.24 9.31
CA PHE A 5 6.25 -3.38 7.90
C PHE A 5 5.44 -4.65 7.59
N ASP A 6 5.07 -5.42 8.60
CA ASP A 6 4.42 -6.71 8.42
C ASP A 6 3.11 -6.60 7.61
N HIS A 7 2.32 -5.54 7.83
CA HIS A 7 1.11 -5.31 7.05
C HIS A 7 1.38 -4.89 5.59
N MET A 8 2.59 -4.37 5.31
CA MET A 8 3.02 -4.03 3.95
C MET A 8 3.44 -5.25 3.12
N HIS A 9 3.73 -6.38 3.77
CA HIS A 9 4.17 -7.59 3.08
C HIS A 9 3.04 -8.60 2.85
N LEU A 10 1.83 -8.34 3.32
CA LEU A 10 0.70 -9.29 3.28
C LEU A 10 0.20 -9.63 1.87
N ASP A 11 0.50 -8.81 0.90
CA ASP A 11 0.15 -9.02 -0.51
C ASP A 11 1.37 -9.26 -1.40
N TYR A 12 2.53 -9.58 -0.82
CA TYR A 12 3.71 -9.98 -1.57
C TYR A 12 3.63 -11.46 -1.99
N ASP A 13 4.24 -11.79 -3.13
CA ASP A 13 4.42 -13.15 -3.63
C ASP A 13 5.85 -13.34 -4.17
N GLU A 14 6.09 -14.38 -4.99
CA GLU A 14 7.37 -14.63 -5.64
C GLU A 14 7.85 -13.49 -6.56
N ASN A 15 6.95 -12.58 -6.94
CA ASN A 15 7.28 -11.38 -7.72
C ASN A 15 7.53 -10.14 -6.83
N GLY A 16 7.65 -10.33 -5.51
CA GLY A 16 7.88 -9.26 -4.55
C GLY A 16 6.60 -8.45 -4.27
N LYS A 17 6.68 -7.13 -4.29
CA LYS A 17 5.55 -6.25 -3.98
C LYS A 17 4.56 -6.02 -5.13
N TYR A 18 4.77 -6.67 -6.28
CA TYR A 18 3.96 -6.46 -7.51
C TYR A 18 3.06 -7.66 -7.88
N PRO A 19 2.36 -8.32 -6.96
CA PRO A 19 1.41 -9.36 -7.29
C PRO A 19 0.06 -8.77 -7.72
N LYS A 20 -0.74 -9.59 -8.42
CA LYS A 20 -2.15 -9.26 -8.73
C LYS A 20 -3.07 -9.42 -7.51
N THR A 21 -2.59 -10.07 -6.46
CA THR A 21 -3.38 -10.37 -5.25
C THR A 21 -3.57 -9.14 -4.38
N ARG A 22 -4.70 -9.08 -3.70
CA ARG A 22 -4.98 -8.07 -2.68
C ARG A 22 -4.76 -8.66 -1.29
N VAL A 23 -4.50 -7.80 -0.32
CA VAL A 23 -4.42 -8.17 1.10
C VAL A 23 -5.71 -8.84 1.55
N LYS A 24 -5.61 -10.00 2.18
CA LYS A 24 -6.74 -10.65 2.84
C LYS A 24 -7.02 -9.97 4.18
N LEU A 25 -8.27 -9.62 4.42
CA LEU A 25 -8.67 -8.93 5.66
C LEU A 25 -8.32 -9.74 6.92
N THR A 26 -8.40 -11.06 6.85
CA THR A 26 -8.04 -11.96 7.97
C THR A 26 -6.56 -11.84 8.33
N ASP A 27 -5.67 -11.75 7.34
CA ASP A 27 -4.23 -11.64 7.57
C ASP A 27 -3.87 -10.23 8.09
N LEU A 28 -4.49 -9.20 7.55
CA LEU A 28 -4.34 -7.84 8.05
C LEU A 28 -4.79 -7.74 9.51
N LYS A 29 -5.97 -8.28 9.84
CA LYS A 29 -6.47 -8.30 11.20
C LYS A 29 -5.52 -9.03 12.15
N ARG A 30 -4.99 -10.19 11.75
CA ARG A 30 -4.03 -10.96 12.55
C ARG A 30 -2.78 -10.13 12.86
N VAL A 31 -2.15 -9.54 11.85
CA VAL A 31 -0.93 -8.74 12.02
C VAL A 31 -1.17 -7.54 12.93
N MET A 32 -2.26 -6.79 12.68
CA MET A 32 -2.57 -5.62 13.51
C MET A 32 -2.85 -6.01 14.96
N THR A 33 -3.60 -7.11 15.21
CA THR A 33 -3.87 -7.61 16.55
C THR A 33 -2.57 -8.02 17.26
N GLU A 34 -1.71 -8.79 16.60
CA GLU A 34 -0.44 -9.21 17.17
C GLU A 34 0.43 -8.04 17.62
N TRP A 35 0.53 -6.99 16.80
CA TRP A 35 1.30 -5.79 17.15
C TRP A 35 0.66 -5.00 18.29
N GLN A 36 -0.68 -4.87 18.32
CA GLN A 36 -1.38 -4.20 19.41
C GLN A 36 -1.16 -4.95 20.75
N GLU A 37 -1.32 -6.26 20.78
CA GLU A 37 -1.18 -7.08 21.98
C GLU A 37 0.28 -7.14 22.48
N LYS A 38 1.24 -7.40 21.59
CA LYS A 38 2.67 -7.52 21.96
C LYS A 38 3.23 -6.19 22.46
N MET A 39 2.88 -5.09 21.79
CA MET A 39 3.34 -3.76 22.22
C MET A 39 2.69 -3.36 23.55
N HIS A 40 1.43 -3.66 23.76
CA HIS A 40 0.77 -3.42 25.04
C HIS A 40 1.44 -4.22 26.17
N ALA A 41 1.70 -5.50 25.95
CA ALA A 41 2.29 -6.39 26.95
C ALA A 41 3.71 -5.96 27.40
N CYS A 42 4.49 -5.29 26.55
CA CYS A 42 5.83 -4.80 26.89
C CYS A 42 5.90 -3.29 27.15
N ASN A 43 4.77 -2.62 27.40
CA ASN A 43 4.69 -1.16 27.52
C ASN A 43 5.29 -0.41 26.33
N GLY A 44 5.26 -1.02 25.16
CA GLY A 44 5.70 -0.42 23.92
C GLY A 44 4.64 0.52 23.31
N TRP A 45 5.02 1.21 22.24
CA TRP A 45 4.13 2.15 21.55
C TRP A 45 4.26 2.00 20.04
N ASN A 46 3.14 1.76 19.35
CA ASN A 46 3.11 1.61 17.90
C ASN A 46 3.21 2.96 17.18
N SER A 47 3.96 2.99 16.08
CA SER A 47 3.83 4.00 15.04
C SER A 47 2.92 3.43 13.95
N LEU A 48 1.71 3.97 13.86
CA LEU A 48 0.65 3.46 12.99
C LEU A 48 0.65 4.21 11.67
N TYR A 49 0.54 3.52 10.54
CA TYR A 49 0.47 4.13 9.21
C TYR A 49 -0.17 3.18 8.21
N TRP A 50 -0.76 3.72 7.14
CA TRP A 50 -1.27 2.95 6.01
C TRP A 50 -0.42 3.07 4.76
N SER A 51 0.22 4.21 4.57
CA SER A 51 1.09 4.47 3.41
C SER A 51 2.26 5.39 3.79
N ASN A 52 3.23 5.46 2.90
CA ASN A 52 4.36 6.36 2.98
C ASN A 52 4.91 6.61 1.56
N HIS A 53 5.98 7.39 1.44
CA HIS A 53 6.60 7.73 0.16
C HIS A 53 7.12 6.53 -0.66
N ASP A 54 7.26 5.34 -0.07
CA ASP A 54 7.75 4.13 -0.75
C ASP A 54 6.62 3.14 -1.08
N GLN A 55 5.38 3.45 -0.71
CA GLN A 55 4.24 2.55 -0.85
C GLN A 55 3.14 3.13 -1.73
N ALA A 56 2.33 2.24 -2.28
CA ALA A 56 1.10 2.63 -2.95
C ALA A 56 0.14 3.35 -1.99
N ARG A 57 -0.70 4.23 -2.53
CA ARG A 57 -1.71 4.94 -1.76
C ARG A 57 -2.67 3.98 -1.05
N ALA A 58 -3.00 4.30 0.20
CA ALA A 58 -3.76 3.42 1.08
C ALA A 58 -5.11 3.00 0.50
N VAL A 59 -5.86 3.93 -0.11
CA VAL A 59 -7.18 3.64 -0.68
C VAL A 59 -7.09 2.67 -1.86
N THR A 60 -6.09 2.84 -2.73
CA THR A 60 -5.85 1.92 -3.86
C THR A 60 -5.49 0.52 -3.37
N ARG A 61 -4.62 0.44 -2.37
CA ARG A 61 -4.07 -0.84 -1.90
C ARG A 61 -5.01 -1.63 -1.01
N PHE A 62 -5.59 -0.97 0.00
CA PHE A 62 -6.40 -1.61 1.05
C PHE A 62 -7.90 -1.37 0.92
N GLY A 63 -8.31 -0.36 0.17
CA GLY A 63 -9.70 0.06 0.01
C GLY A 63 -10.31 -0.28 -1.34
N ASN A 64 -11.33 0.48 -1.68
CA ASN A 64 -11.98 0.47 -2.99
C ASN A 64 -11.97 1.90 -3.53
N GLU A 65 -11.22 2.12 -4.59
CA GLU A 65 -10.98 3.45 -5.18
C GLU A 65 -12.04 3.87 -6.21
N SER A 66 -13.03 3.02 -6.49
CA SER A 66 -14.10 3.40 -7.40
C SER A 66 -14.83 4.66 -6.89
N PRO A 67 -15.37 5.50 -7.78
CA PRO A 67 -16.01 6.77 -7.37
C PRO A 67 -17.08 6.61 -6.28
N ALA A 68 -17.82 5.51 -6.30
CA ALA A 68 -18.86 5.22 -5.31
C ALA A 68 -18.30 4.90 -3.91
N TYR A 69 -17.09 4.35 -3.81
CA TYR A 69 -16.56 3.81 -2.55
C TYR A 69 -15.28 4.49 -2.06
N ARG A 70 -14.61 5.31 -2.87
CA ARG A 70 -13.34 5.97 -2.50
C ARG A 70 -13.41 6.71 -1.17
N VAL A 71 -14.42 7.57 -1.02
CA VAL A 71 -14.57 8.39 0.19
C VAL A 71 -14.88 7.53 1.42
N ILE A 72 -15.74 6.54 1.26
CA ILE A 72 -16.10 5.61 2.35
C ILE A 72 -14.89 4.77 2.74
N SER A 73 -14.11 4.28 1.76
CA SER A 73 -12.86 3.55 2.01
C SER A 73 -11.84 4.39 2.75
N ALA A 74 -11.63 5.64 2.33
CA ALA A 74 -10.69 6.55 3.00
C ALA A 74 -11.10 6.80 4.45
N LYS A 75 -12.39 7.07 4.70
CA LYS A 75 -12.92 7.25 6.06
C LYS A 75 -12.78 6.00 6.92
N MET A 76 -13.06 4.83 6.37
CA MET A 76 -12.90 3.55 7.06
C MET A 76 -11.45 3.32 7.45
N LEU A 77 -10.49 3.49 6.52
CA LEU A 77 -9.06 3.34 6.79
C LEU A 77 -8.58 4.34 7.86
N GLY A 78 -8.98 5.61 7.75
CA GLY A 78 -8.68 6.62 8.76
C GLY A 78 -9.25 6.25 10.14
N THR A 79 -10.49 5.78 10.20
CA THR A 79 -11.11 5.33 11.45
C THR A 79 -10.32 4.19 12.09
N VAL A 80 -9.99 3.16 11.32
CA VAL A 80 -9.21 2.00 11.83
C VAL A 80 -7.86 2.46 12.38
N LEU A 81 -7.14 3.33 11.65
CA LEU A 81 -5.84 3.84 12.07
C LEU A 81 -5.91 4.58 13.42
N HIS A 82 -6.89 5.48 13.57
CA HIS A 82 -7.01 6.32 14.75
C HIS A 82 -7.63 5.62 15.97
N MET A 83 -8.28 4.47 15.77
CA MET A 83 -8.88 3.69 16.87
C MET A 83 -7.93 2.64 17.46
N MET A 84 -6.75 2.45 16.89
CA MET A 84 -5.70 1.58 17.45
C MET A 84 -4.83 2.33 18.46
N GLN A 85 -4.24 1.59 19.40
CA GLN A 85 -3.28 2.14 20.37
C GLN A 85 -1.95 2.41 19.69
N GLY A 86 -1.58 3.68 19.57
CA GLY A 86 -0.33 4.13 18.93
C GLY A 86 -0.42 5.57 18.47
N THR A 87 0.63 6.03 17.80
CA THR A 87 0.65 7.35 17.14
C THR A 87 0.36 7.15 15.66
N PRO A 88 -0.75 7.70 15.13
CA PRO A 88 -1.04 7.66 13.69
C PRO A 88 -0.13 8.63 12.94
N TYR A 89 0.49 8.13 11.87
CA TYR A 89 1.25 8.91 10.90
C TYR A 89 0.44 8.95 9.60
N ILE A 90 0.10 10.14 9.16
CA ILE A 90 -0.69 10.38 7.96
C ILE A 90 0.25 10.87 6.87
N PHE A 91 0.37 10.07 5.80
CA PHE A 91 1.13 10.48 4.63
C PHE A 91 0.34 11.54 3.85
N GLU A 92 1.04 12.58 3.37
CA GLU A 92 0.41 13.69 2.65
C GLU A 92 -0.52 13.21 1.52
N GLY A 93 -1.73 13.74 1.47
CA GLY A 93 -2.79 13.33 0.56
C GLY A 93 -3.67 12.17 1.07
N GLU A 94 -3.26 11.46 2.11
CA GLU A 94 -4.06 10.40 2.73
C GLU A 94 -5.33 10.98 3.38
N GLU A 95 -5.23 12.17 3.97
CA GLU A 95 -6.35 12.93 4.54
C GLU A 95 -7.42 13.31 3.50
N LEU A 96 -7.02 13.41 2.22
CA LEU A 96 -7.92 13.65 1.09
C LEU A 96 -8.44 12.36 0.45
N GLY A 97 -7.96 11.20 0.93
CA GLY A 97 -8.26 9.92 0.32
C GLY A 97 -7.69 9.80 -1.10
N MET A 98 -6.46 10.29 -1.30
CA MET A 98 -5.78 10.15 -2.60
C MET A 98 -5.61 8.68 -2.97
N THR A 99 -5.76 8.41 -4.27
CA THR A 99 -5.48 7.13 -4.91
C THR A 99 -4.14 7.20 -5.65
N ASN A 100 -3.64 6.07 -6.13
CA ASN A 100 -2.46 6.06 -7.00
C ASN A 100 -2.70 6.89 -8.25
N ALA A 101 -1.62 7.40 -8.82
CA ALA A 101 -1.62 7.94 -10.17
C ALA A 101 -1.72 6.77 -11.18
N PHE A 102 -2.67 6.87 -12.12
CA PHE A 102 -2.90 5.84 -13.13
C PHE A 102 -2.27 6.28 -14.45
N PHE A 103 -0.99 6.01 -14.61
CA PHE A 103 -0.30 6.29 -15.86
C PHE A 103 -0.56 5.20 -16.90
N ASP A 104 -0.77 5.61 -18.14
CA ASP A 104 -1.03 4.69 -19.26
C ASP A 104 0.24 4.22 -19.98
N LYS A 105 1.36 4.90 -19.73
CA LYS A 105 2.65 4.65 -20.38
C LYS A 105 3.76 4.62 -19.36
N ILE A 106 4.77 3.81 -19.62
CA ILE A 106 5.95 3.73 -18.74
C ILE A 106 6.75 5.03 -18.70
N GLU A 107 6.73 5.80 -19.78
CA GLU A 107 7.41 7.09 -19.88
C GLU A 107 6.88 8.15 -18.91
N ASP A 108 5.65 7.98 -18.40
CA ASP A 108 5.05 8.86 -17.42
C ASP A 108 5.51 8.54 -15.98
N TYR A 109 6.07 7.36 -15.75
CA TYR A 109 6.66 6.97 -14.47
C TYR A 109 8.05 7.59 -14.30
N ARG A 110 8.27 8.25 -13.17
CA ARG A 110 9.57 8.81 -12.76
C ARG A 110 10.24 7.99 -11.67
N ASP A 111 9.53 7.03 -11.12
CA ASP A 111 10.05 6.12 -10.12
C ASP A 111 10.95 5.07 -10.76
N LEU A 112 12.22 5.03 -10.34
CA LEU A 112 13.20 4.08 -10.86
C LEU A 112 12.80 2.63 -10.60
N GLU A 113 12.18 2.34 -9.45
CA GLU A 113 11.71 0.99 -9.15
C GLU A 113 10.63 0.55 -10.13
N ALA A 114 9.66 1.41 -10.44
CA ALA A 114 8.62 1.11 -11.44
C ALA A 114 9.21 0.86 -12.84
N ILE A 115 10.19 1.67 -13.24
CA ILE A 115 10.89 1.52 -14.52
C ILE A 115 11.67 0.21 -14.58
N ASP A 116 12.38 -0.15 -13.52
CA ASP A 116 13.18 -1.38 -13.47
C ASP A 116 12.27 -2.62 -13.43
N ILE A 117 11.18 -2.59 -12.68
CA ILE A 117 10.15 -3.66 -12.67
C ILE A 117 9.53 -3.82 -14.06
N PHE A 118 9.21 -2.72 -14.74
CA PHE A 118 8.68 -2.81 -16.11
C PHE A 118 9.65 -3.55 -17.06
N LYS A 119 10.93 -3.18 -17.03
CA LYS A 119 11.97 -3.84 -17.85
C LYS A 119 12.14 -5.32 -17.50
N ASP A 120 12.14 -5.65 -16.21
CA ASP A 120 12.31 -7.02 -15.74
C ASP A 120 11.11 -7.90 -16.14
N PHE A 121 9.90 -7.41 -15.90
CA PHE A 121 8.68 -8.18 -16.16
C PHE A 121 8.43 -8.39 -17.66
N THR A 122 8.62 -7.35 -18.47
CA THR A 122 8.45 -7.47 -19.92
C THR A 122 9.61 -8.20 -20.59
N GLY A 123 10.86 -7.98 -20.14
CA GLY A 123 12.04 -8.56 -20.76
C GLY A 123 12.37 -9.98 -20.28
N ARG A 124 12.38 -10.24 -18.97
CA ARG A 124 12.82 -11.52 -18.41
C ARG A 124 11.67 -12.45 -18.04
N LYS A 125 10.58 -11.90 -17.47
CA LYS A 125 9.46 -12.71 -16.99
C LYS A 125 8.38 -12.97 -18.04
N GLY A 126 8.46 -12.32 -19.20
CA GLY A 126 7.54 -12.53 -20.32
C GLY A 126 6.12 -11.98 -20.12
N PHE A 127 5.94 -11.04 -19.20
CA PHE A 127 4.65 -10.36 -19.03
C PHE A 127 4.41 -9.42 -20.22
N SER A 128 3.14 -9.21 -20.60
CA SER A 128 2.81 -8.16 -21.54
C SER A 128 3.03 -6.77 -20.92
N GLU A 129 3.32 -5.76 -21.76
CA GLU A 129 3.41 -4.37 -21.29
C GLU A 129 2.12 -3.94 -20.59
N LYS A 130 0.97 -4.32 -21.14
CA LYS A 130 -0.35 -4.02 -20.57
C LYS A 130 -0.50 -4.61 -19.16
N ASP A 131 -0.20 -5.90 -18.99
CA ASP A 131 -0.31 -6.55 -17.68
C ASP A 131 0.66 -5.92 -16.67
N THR A 132 1.86 -5.57 -17.12
CA THR A 132 2.86 -4.93 -16.27
C THR A 132 2.41 -3.53 -15.82
N LEU A 133 1.85 -2.72 -16.73
CA LEU A 133 1.31 -1.42 -16.38
C LEU A 133 0.12 -1.52 -15.40
N GLU A 134 -0.74 -2.54 -15.55
CA GLU A 134 -1.80 -2.79 -14.57
C GLU A 134 -1.26 -3.09 -13.17
N LEU A 135 -0.17 -3.85 -13.06
CA LEU A 135 0.50 -4.11 -11.78
C LEU A 135 1.11 -2.83 -11.20
N LEU A 136 1.79 -2.05 -12.02
CA LEU A 136 2.38 -0.78 -11.59
C LEU A 136 1.32 0.21 -11.09
N ARG A 137 0.17 0.31 -11.75
CA ARG A 137 -0.95 1.15 -11.32
C ARG A 137 -1.44 0.82 -9.90
N LEU A 138 -1.41 -0.45 -9.52
CA LEU A 138 -1.89 -0.89 -8.21
C LEU A 138 -0.82 -0.78 -7.12
N LYS A 139 0.45 -0.97 -7.45
CA LYS A 139 1.50 -1.27 -6.47
C LYS A 139 2.64 -0.27 -6.43
N SER A 140 2.85 0.50 -7.48
CA SER A 140 3.91 1.51 -7.45
C SER A 140 3.54 2.67 -6.52
N ARG A 141 4.56 3.28 -5.97
CA ARG A 141 4.44 4.62 -5.40
C ARG A 141 4.16 5.62 -6.53
N ASP A 142 3.50 6.72 -6.21
CA ASP A 142 3.28 7.77 -7.19
C ASP A 142 4.53 8.66 -7.38
N ASN A 143 4.46 9.59 -8.34
CA ASN A 143 5.56 10.52 -8.64
C ASN A 143 5.58 11.74 -7.69
N ALA A 144 4.64 11.84 -6.77
CA ALA A 144 4.56 12.95 -5.82
C ALA A 144 5.50 12.70 -4.64
N ARG A 145 6.66 13.27 -4.69
CA ARG A 145 7.68 13.25 -3.64
C ARG A 145 8.16 14.66 -3.34
#